data_da8ffaec0188df0e0b515fae493cf3be
#
_entry.id   da8ffaec0188df0e0b515fae493cf3be
#
_cell.length_a   1.000
_cell.length_b   1.000
_cell.length_c   1.000
_cell.angle_alpha   90.00
_cell.angle_beta   90.00
_cell.angle_gamma   90.00
#
_symmetry.space_group_name_H-M   'P 1'
#
loop_
_entity.id
_entity.type
_entity.pdbx_description
1 polymer ?
#
loop_
_entity_poly.entity_id
_entity_poly.type
_entity_poly.pdbx_seq_one_letter_code
_entity_poly.pdbx_strand_id
1 'polypeptide(L)'
;AELDKAIKYCLKKNFDTVFSSIDYKPFLWRRNKNSIYPVTGNPFKRKRRQIMNDINETGSYYITNKATFKKFKNRFGKKVSNYDSDILSLFEIDTLDDYKFIKELFKTSILKNHKISLPKK
;
A
#
# COMPACT_ATOMS: atom_id res chain seq x y z
N ALA A 1 2.60 -5.00 17.07
CA ALA A 1 1.82 -4.74 15.84
C ALA A 1 2.73 -4.54 14.63
N GLU A 2 2.21 -4.58 13.42
CA GLU A 2 2.96 -4.33 12.18
C GLU A 2 3.53 -2.91 12.19
N LEU A 3 2.70 -1.93 12.52
CA LEU A 3 3.08 -0.52 12.60
C LEU A 3 4.30 -0.30 13.53
N ASP A 4 4.38 -0.95 14.68
CA ASP A 4 5.53 -0.83 15.59
C ASP A 4 6.82 -1.36 14.95
N LYS A 5 6.71 -2.44 14.17
CA LYS A 5 7.86 -2.99 13.44
C LYS A 5 8.31 -2.03 12.33
N ALA A 6 7.38 -1.46 11.59
CA ALA A 6 7.65 -0.47 10.54
C ALA A 6 8.28 0.81 11.11
N ILE A 7 7.82 1.30 12.28
CA ILE A 7 8.44 2.43 12.99
C ILE A 7 9.89 2.10 13.38
N LYS A 8 10.12 0.93 13.99
CA LYS A 8 11.47 0.48 14.36
C LYS A 8 12.38 0.36 13.14
N TYR A 9 11.85 -0.15 12.02
CA TYR A 9 12.57 -0.26 10.77
C TYR A 9 12.95 1.12 10.22
N CYS A 10 12.02 2.05 10.18
CA CYS A 10 12.24 3.44 9.76
C CYS A 10 13.37 4.09 10.55
N LEU A 11 13.31 4.00 11.88
CA LEU A 11 14.32 4.57 12.79
C LEU A 11 15.67 3.89 12.62
N LYS A 12 15.72 2.55 12.64
CA LYS A 12 16.97 1.78 12.54
C LYS A 12 17.73 2.05 11.24
N LYS A 13 17.00 2.23 10.14
CA LYS A 13 17.59 2.47 8.81
C LYS A 13 17.74 3.94 8.45
N ASN A 14 17.31 4.82 9.36
CA ASN A 14 17.36 6.28 9.19
C ASN A 14 16.71 6.73 7.88
N PHE A 15 15.48 6.27 7.64
CA PHE A 15 14.65 6.74 6.53
C PHE A 15 13.92 8.02 6.93
N ASP A 16 13.71 8.91 5.96
CA ASP A 16 12.87 10.09 6.13
C ASP A 16 11.39 9.69 6.19
N THR A 17 11.03 8.71 5.37
CA THR A 17 9.66 8.21 5.26
C THR A 17 9.65 6.70 5.00
N VAL A 18 8.75 5.99 5.65
CA VAL A 18 8.39 4.61 5.34
C VAL A 18 6.87 4.53 5.17
N PHE A 19 6.40 3.91 4.10
CA PHE A 19 4.99 3.71 3.84
C PHE A 19 4.63 2.22 3.73
N SER A 20 3.38 1.89 3.98
CA SER A 20 2.85 0.53 3.82
C SER A 20 2.68 0.17 2.35
N SER A 21 3.13 -1.01 1.98
CA SER A 21 3.04 -1.50 0.60
C SER A 21 2.77 -3.00 0.54
N ILE A 22 2.38 -3.44 -0.63
CA ILE A 22 2.25 -4.86 -0.96
C ILE A 22 2.90 -5.16 -2.30
N ASP A 23 3.28 -6.41 -2.48
CA ASP A 23 3.79 -6.94 -3.74
C ASP A 23 2.62 -7.27 -4.70
N TYR A 24 1.92 -6.24 -5.16
CA TYR A 24 0.83 -6.34 -6.13
C TYR A 24 1.21 -5.62 -7.42
N LYS A 25 1.28 -6.33 -8.52
CA LYS A 25 1.87 -5.89 -9.79
C LYS A 25 0.82 -5.84 -10.91
N PRO A 26 -0.09 -4.86 -10.90
CA PRO A 26 -1.12 -4.72 -11.91
C PRO A 26 -0.53 -4.21 -13.23
N PHE A 27 -1.15 -4.58 -14.33
CA PHE A 27 -0.92 -3.92 -15.61
C PHE A 27 -1.86 -2.73 -15.73
N LEU A 28 -1.36 -1.54 -15.40
CA LEU A 28 -2.15 -0.31 -15.38
C LEU A 28 -2.16 0.38 -16.75
N TRP A 29 -3.34 0.83 -17.10
CA TRP A 29 -3.59 1.72 -18.24
C TRP A 29 -4.23 3.00 -17.74
N ARG A 30 -3.85 4.12 -18.33
CA ARG A 30 -4.46 5.42 -18.01
C ARG A 30 -5.33 5.87 -19.16
N ARG A 31 -6.53 6.36 -18.79
CA ARG A 31 -7.45 6.97 -19.75
C ARG A 31 -7.15 8.45 -19.87
N ASN A 32 -7.05 8.94 -21.10
CA ASN A 32 -7.12 10.34 -21.49
C ASN A 32 -8.45 10.59 -22.21
N LYS A 33 -8.79 11.85 -22.55
CA LYS A 33 -10.08 12.19 -23.16
C LYS A 33 -10.46 11.28 -24.35
N ASN A 34 -9.54 10.98 -25.23
CA ASN A 34 -9.80 10.23 -26.48
C ASN A 34 -8.92 8.99 -26.66
N SER A 35 -8.15 8.59 -25.65
CA SER A 35 -7.19 7.49 -25.76
C SER A 35 -6.94 6.79 -24.43
N ILE A 36 -6.32 5.61 -24.50
CA ILE A 36 -5.73 4.93 -23.36
C ILE A 36 -4.26 4.67 -23.63
N TYR A 37 -3.43 4.70 -22.60
CA TYR A 37 -2.01 4.38 -22.71
C TYR A 37 -1.53 3.56 -21.50
N PRO A 38 -0.52 2.68 -21.68
CA PRO A 38 0.00 1.87 -20.60
C PRO A 38 0.79 2.74 -19.63
N VAL A 39 0.60 2.50 -18.34
CA VAL A 39 1.36 3.12 -17.24
C VAL A 39 2.47 2.18 -16.80
N THR A 40 2.17 0.88 -16.68
CA THR A 40 3.13 -0.14 -16.28
C THR A 40 3.65 -0.89 -17.49
N GLY A 41 4.91 -0.60 -17.84
CA GLY A 41 5.65 -1.30 -18.87
C GLY A 41 5.15 -1.10 -20.30
N ASN A 42 5.87 -1.71 -21.24
CA ASN A 42 5.50 -1.70 -22.65
C ASN A 42 4.60 -2.92 -22.94
N PRO A 43 3.36 -2.72 -23.47
CA PRO A 43 2.44 -3.82 -23.74
C PRO A 43 2.95 -4.80 -24.80
N PHE A 44 3.81 -4.36 -25.70
CA PHE A 44 4.43 -5.19 -26.75
C PHE A 44 5.64 -6.00 -26.25
N LYS A 45 6.24 -5.59 -25.11
CA LYS A 45 7.38 -6.26 -24.47
C LYS A 45 7.08 -6.56 -23.01
N ARG A 46 5.86 -7.06 -22.74
CA ARG A 46 5.37 -7.29 -21.38
C ARG A 46 6.14 -8.41 -20.71
N LYS A 47 6.76 -8.11 -19.58
CA LYS A 47 7.37 -9.10 -18.71
C LYS A 47 6.31 -9.88 -17.94
N ARG A 48 6.65 -11.09 -17.49
CA ARG A 48 5.81 -11.82 -16.53
C ARG A 48 5.71 -11.01 -15.22
N ARG A 49 4.53 -10.98 -14.62
CA ARG A 49 4.30 -10.24 -13.37
C ARG A 49 5.26 -10.65 -12.25
N GLN A 50 5.64 -11.91 -12.19
CA GLN A 50 6.53 -12.48 -11.17
C GLN A 50 7.96 -11.87 -11.18
N ILE A 51 8.39 -11.32 -12.29
CA ILE A 51 9.74 -10.71 -12.43
C ILE A 51 9.71 -9.17 -12.40
N MET A 52 8.55 -8.57 -12.15
CA MET A 52 8.42 -7.13 -11.95
C MET A 52 8.77 -6.80 -10.49
N ASN A 53 9.50 -5.71 -10.29
CA ASN A 53 9.87 -5.21 -8.95
C ASN A 53 8.99 -4.05 -8.48
N ASP A 54 7.80 -3.91 -9.07
CA ASP A 54 6.86 -2.89 -8.68
C ASP A 54 6.15 -3.28 -7.38
N ILE A 55 5.96 -2.31 -6.52
CA ILE A 55 5.16 -2.43 -5.31
C ILE A 55 3.96 -1.50 -5.41
N ASN A 56 2.88 -1.82 -4.70
CA ASN A 56 1.71 -0.97 -4.61
C ASN A 56 1.60 -0.36 -3.22
N GLU A 57 1.48 0.96 -3.15
CA GLU A 57 1.20 1.69 -1.92
C GLU A 57 -0.21 1.35 -1.45
N THR A 58 -0.38 1.00 -0.18
CA THR A 58 -1.69 0.58 0.37
C THR A 58 -2.45 1.70 1.07
N GLY A 59 -1.82 2.86 1.31
CA GLY A 59 -2.47 3.94 2.03
C GLY A 59 -2.67 3.72 3.53
N SER A 60 -2.41 2.53 4.04
CA SER A 60 -2.73 2.18 5.44
C SER A 60 -1.96 3.02 6.46
N TYR A 61 -0.70 3.35 6.19
CA TYR A 61 0.08 4.27 7.02
C TYR A 61 1.30 4.86 6.31
N TYR A 62 1.72 6.03 6.83
CA TYR A 62 2.94 6.71 6.47
C TYR A 62 3.69 7.11 7.74
N ILE A 63 4.92 6.67 7.87
CA ILE A 63 5.80 7.00 8.98
C ILE A 63 6.81 8.03 8.50
N THR A 64 6.70 9.24 9.00
CA THR A 64 7.57 10.35 8.60
C THR A 64 8.11 11.05 9.84
N ASN A 65 9.42 11.31 9.88
CA ASN A 65 9.97 12.03 10.99
C ASN A 65 9.57 13.52 10.98
N LYS A 66 9.47 14.10 12.17
CA LYS A 66 9.00 15.49 12.36
C LYS A 66 9.84 16.53 11.59
N ALA A 67 11.16 16.32 11.52
CA ALA A 67 12.06 17.24 10.82
C ALA A 67 11.83 17.23 9.31
N THR A 68 11.65 16.03 8.73
CA THR A 68 11.29 15.83 7.33
C THR A 68 9.98 16.51 7.00
N PHE A 69 8.93 16.24 7.78
CA PHE A 69 7.61 16.85 7.56
C PHE A 69 7.67 18.38 7.61
N LYS A 70 8.37 18.96 8.59
CA LYS A 70 8.55 20.41 8.70
C LYS A 70 9.29 21.00 7.50
N LYS A 71 10.34 20.31 7.03
CA LYS A 71 11.21 20.77 5.93
C LYS A 71 10.50 20.72 4.58
N PHE A 72 9.85 19.62 4.27
CA PHE A 72 9.27 19.39 2.95
C PHE A 72 7.78 19.76 2.86
N LYS A 73 7.12 20.03 3.98
CA LYS A 73 5.66 20.23 4.06
C LYS A 73 4.87 19.09 3.40
N ASN A 74 5.43 17.89 3.48
CA ASN A 74 4.94 16.68 2.85
C ASN A 74 5.25 15.46 3.72
N ARG A 75 4.46 14.39 3.56
CA ARG A 75 4.73 13.10 4.21
C ARG A 75 5.94 12.36 3.60
N PHE A 76 6.37 12.72 2.40
CA PHE A 76 7.55 12.15 1.76
C PHE A 76 8.77 13.06 1.90
N GLY A 77 9.89 12.45 2.34
CA GLY A 77 11.21 13.07 2.34
C GLY A 77 12.04 12.59 1.15
N LYS A 78 13.36 12.72 1.27
CA LYS A 78 14.30 12.30 0.21
C LYS A 78 14.63 10.81 0.28
N LYS A 79 14.83 10.29 1.50
CA LYS A 79 15.19 8.89 1.75
C LYS A 79 13.93 8.10 2.11
N VAL A 80 13.27 7.57 1.10
CA VAL A 80 12.00 6.85 1.22
C VAL A 80 12.21 5.35 1.12
N SER A 81 11.45 4.59 1.89
CA SER A 81 11.36 3.13 1.79
C SER A 81 9.93 2.67 2.04
N ASN A 82 9.69 1.40 1.79
CA ASN A 82 8.42 0.75 2.08
C ASN A 82 8.57 -0.25 3.23
N TYR A 83 7.44 -0.67 3.76
CA TYR A 83 7.31 -1.81 4.66
C TYR A 83 6.19 -2.70 4.13
N ASP A 84 6.53 -3.99 3.92
CA ASP A 84 5.57 -4.92 3.33
C ASP A 84 4.47 -5.26 4.33
N SER A 85 3.24 -5.10 3.87
CA SER A 85 2.00 -5.34 4.59
C SER A 85 1.27 -6.56 4.03
N ASP A 86 0.26 -7.02 4.74
CA ASP A 86 -0.60 -8.10 4.27
C ASP A 86 -1.41 -7.65 3.03
N ILE A 87 -1.73 -8.59 2.13
CA ILE A 87 -2.54 -8.34 0.94
C ILE A 87 -3.91 -7.72 1.26
N LEU A 88 -4.44 -8.00 2.44
CA LEU A 88 -5.69 -7.41 2.89
C LEU A 88 -5.63 -5.89 3.10
N SER A 89 -4.41 -5.33 3.24
CA SER A 89 -4.20 -3.88 3.32
C SER A 89 -4.51 -3.13 2.03
N LEU A 90 -4.75 -3.84 0.91
CA LEU A 90 -5.25 -3.24 -0.33
C LEU A 90 -6.69 -2.76 -0.25
N PHE A 91 -7.47 -3.35 0.66
CA PHE A 91 -8.90 -3.06 0.72
C PHE A 91 -9.16 -1.84 1.60
N GLU A 92 -9.38 -0.71 0.95
CA GLU A 92 -9.81 0.54 1.56
C GLU A 92 -11.32 0.70 1.43
N ILE A 93 -11.92 1.50 2.30
CA ILE A 93 -13.37 1.81 2.26
C ILE A 93 -13.52 3.26 1.82
N ASP A 94 -13.64 3.46 0.52
CA ASP A 94 -13.88 4.78 -0.07
C ASP A 94 -15.33 4.95 -0.53
N THR A 95 -16.00 3.84 -0.81
CA THR A 95 -17.38 3.82 -1.31
C THR A 95 -18.28 2.88 -0.49
N LEU A 96 -19.61 3.02 -0.67
CA LEU A 96 -20.56 2.09 -0.08
C LEU A 96 -20.40 0.66 -0.57
N ASP A 97 -19.93 0.46 -1.78
CA ASP A 97 -19.73 -0.87 -2.33
C ASP A 97 -18.48 -1.52 -1.74
N ASP A 98 -17.41 -0.75 -1.49
CA ASP A 98 -16.25 -1.22 -0.72
C ASP A 98 -16.66 -1.66 0.68
N TYR A 99 -17.49 -0.86 1.35
CA TYR A 99 -18.01 -1.22 2.67
C TYR A 99 -18.82 -2.53 2.65
N LYS A 100 -19.71 -2.71 1.68
CA LYS A 100 -20.47 -3.95 1.53
C LYS A 100 -19.56 -5.15 1.28
N PHE A 101 -18.59 -4.99 0.36
CA PHE A 101 -17.62 -6.03 0.04
C PHE A 101 -16.80 -6.43 1.27
N ILE A 102 -16.21 -5.46 1.96
CA ILE A 102 -15.40 -5.70 3.16
C ILE A 102 -16.25 -6.32 4.27
N LYS A 103 -17.49 -5.87 4.46
CA LYS A 103 -18.42 -6.46 5.43
C LYS A 103 -18.69 -7.94 5.16
N GLU A 104 -18.86 -8.34 3.92
CA GLU A 104 -19.01 -9.75 3.56
C GLU A 104 -17.69 -10.53 3.75
N LEU A 105 -16.55 -9.92 3.40
CA LEU A 105 -15.24 -10.51 3.63
C LEU A 105 -15.01 -10.84 5.11
N PHE A 106 -15.45 -9.96 6.03
CA PHE A 106 -15.36 -10.19 7.49
C PHE A 106 -16.18 -11.39 7.97
N LYS A 107 -17.17 -11.84 7.24
CA LYS A 107 -17.96 -13.04 7.57
C LYS A 107 -17.24 -14.33 7.16
N THR A 108 -16.23 -14.25 6.31
CA THR A 108 -15.51 -15.41 5.79
C THR A 108 -14.43 -15.90 6.75
N SER A 109 -14.04 -17.16 6.60
CA SER A 109 -12.91 -17.74 7.36
C SER A 109 -11.55 -17.15 7.01
N ILE A 110 -11.44 -16.43 5.89
CA ILE A 110 -10.19 -15.80 5.43
C ILE A 110 -9.63 -14.88 6.50
N LEU A 111 -10.46 -14.02 7.08
CA LEU A 111 -10.04 -13.07 8.11
C LEU A 111 -9.75 -13.73 9.47
N LYS A 112 -10.39 -14.85 9.79
CA LYS A 112 -10.12 -15.59 11.04
C LYS A 112 -8.67 -16.08 11.10
N ASN A 113 -8.09 -16.42 9.96
CA ASN A 113 -6.70 -16.88 9.85
C ASN A 113 -5.68 -15.74 9.94
N HIS A 114 -6.06 -14.50 9.68
CA HIS A 114 -5.19 -13.33 9.73
C HIS A 114 -5.10 -12.65 11.11
N LYS A 115 -5.64 -13.25 12.19
CA LYS A 115 -5.61 -12.69 13.56
C LYS A 115 -6.09 -11.23 13.66
N ILE A 116 -7.01 -10.83 12.80
CA ILE A 116 -7.62 -9.51 12.89
C ILE A 116 -8.65 -9.58 14.03
N SER A 117 -8.32 -8.96 15.15
CA SER A 117 -9.27 -8.79 16.25
C SER A 117 -10.04 -7.49 16.05
N LEU A 118 -11.35 -7.58 15.95
CA LEU A 118 -12.19 -6.38 16.01
C LEU A 118 -12.02 -5.73 17.39
N PRO A 119 -12.03 -4.39 17.49
CA PRO A 119 -12.07 -3.69 18.76
C PRO A 119 -13.26 -4.22 19.55
N LYS A 120 -13.03 -4.61 20.81
CA LYS A 120 -14.12 -4.93 21.73
C LYS A 120 -14.96 -3.67 21.93
N LYS A 121 -16.27 -3.80 21.78
CA LYS A 121 -17.22 -2.73 22.11
C LYS A 121 -17.08 -2.34 23.57
#